data_341371dbb70f62a65f6198de41fc4028
#
_entry.id   341371dbb70f62a65f6198de41fc4028
#
_cell.length_a   1.000
_cell.length_b   1.000
_cell.length_c   1.000
_cell.angle_alpha   90.00
_cell.angle_beta   90.00
_cell.angle_gamma   90.00
#
_symmetry.space_group_name_H-M   'P 1'
#
loop_
_entity.id
_entity.type
_entity.pdbx_description
1 polymer ?
#
loop_
_entity_poly.entity_id
_entity_poly.type
_entity_poly.pdbx_seq_one_letter_code
_entity_poly.pdbx_strand_id
1 'polypeptide(L)'
;MLARLAAERDVSLAALSRMLRRNPAYLQQFVQRGTPRRLAESDRRLLADHFGVDESLLGGPPAPAPALVQVPYLSVRASAGQGLAAEGEALIRTEPFAAHLLREAGIAPADGSLITASGDSMQPTILNGDRLLVDCGARTVRNGAIQVVRRGGDLSVKRLERDGVALRLVSDNAAYPPVLVPMAEIAVVGTVKLLLRTPA
;
A
#
# COMPACT_ATOMS: atom_id res chain seq x y z
N MET A 1 -15.27 20.24 19.35
CA MET A 1 -14.89 18.93 18.76
C MET A 1 -15.29 17.77 19.67
N LEU A 2 -14.75 17.62 20.88
CA LEU A 2 -15.03 16.49 21.79
C LEU A 2 -16.52 16.21 22.02
N ALA A 3 -17.33 17.26 22.26
CA ALA A 3 -18.77 17.10 22.45
C ALA A 3 -19.48 16.51 21.21
N ARG A 4 -19.03 16.84 20.02
CA ARG A 4 -19.54 16.29 18.76
C ARG A 4 -19.20 14.80 18.64
N LEU A 5 -17.94 14.42 18.88
CA LEU A 5 -17.51 13.03 18.86
C LEU A 5 -18.27 12.17 19.89
N ALA A 6 -18.52 12.71 21.10
CA ALA A 6 -19.29 12.03 22.12
C ALA A 6 -20.75 11.81 21.68
N ALA A 7 -21.38 12.81 21.08
CA ALA A 7 -22.74 12.71 20.55
C ALA A 7 -22.86 11.73 19.38
N GLU A 8 -21.90 11.72 18.44
CA GLU A 8 -21.87 10.80 17.29
C GLU A 8 -21.77 9.31 17.72
N ARG A 9 -21.18 9.04 18.89
CA ARG A 9 -21.03 7.68 19.44
C ARG A 9 -22.02 7.37 20.57
N ASP A 10 -22.97 8.27 20.85
CA ASP A 10 -23.94 8.15 21.96
C ASP A 10 -23.28 7.87 23.31
N VAL A 11 -22.13 8.51 23.59
CA VAL A 11 -21.38 8.35 24.83
C VAL A 11 -21.40 9.64 25.64
N SER A 12 -21.77 9.54 26.93
CA SER A 12 -21.80 10.71 27.80
C SER A 12 -20.39 11.19 28.20
N LEU A 13 -20.19 12.50 28.32
CA LEU A 13 -18.94 13.07 28.82
C LEU A 13 -18.57 12.57 30.22
N ALA A 14 -19.56 12.23 31.04
CA ALA A 14 -19.33 11.65 32.37
C ALA A 14 -18.78 10.20 32.26
N ALA A 15 -19.25 9.40 31.30
CA ALA A 15 -18.71 8.05 31.04
C ALA A 15 -17.26 8.13 30.54
N LEU A 16 -16.97 9.04 29.59
CA LEU A 16 -15.62 9.28 29.11
C LEU A 16 -14.69 9.77 30.23
N SER A 17 -15.17 10.65 31.12
CA SER A 17 -14.37 11.11 32.28
C SER A 17 -14.00 9.94 33.20
N ARG A 18 -14.93 9.00 33.44
CA ARG A 18 -14.66 7.79 34.22
C ARG A 18 -13.66 6.87 33.54
N MET A 19 -13.77 6.69 32.22
CA MET A 19 -12.79 5.94 31.41
C MET A 19 -11.38 6.50 31.61
N LEU A 20 -11.24 7.83 31.65
CA LEU A 20 -9.98 8.52 31.93
C LEU A 20 -9.56 8.46 33.42
N ARG A 21 -10.31 7.78 34.29
CA ARG A 21 -10.13 7.78 35.74
C ARG A 21 -10.16 9.18 36.35
N ARG A 22 -10.96 10.08 35.78
CA ARG A 22 -11.17 11.46 36.24
C ARG A 22 -12.54 11.60 36.90
N ASN A 23 -12.72 12.74 37.61
CA ASN A 23 -14.03 13.09 38.12
C ASN A 23 -15.07 13.13 36.98
N PRO A 24 -16.31 12.61 37.18
CA PRO A 24 -17.35 12.61 36.15
C PRO A 24 -17.64 13.97 35.50
N ALA A 25 -17.44 15.06 36.22
CA ALA A 25 -17.62 16.41 35.69
C ALA A 25 -16.43 16.94 34.87
N TYR A 26 -15.30 16.22 34.81
CA TYR A 26 -14.04 16.70 34.23
C TYR A 26 -14.18 17.13 32.77
N LEU A 27 -14.68 16.26 31.90
CA LEU A 27 -14.83 16.60 30.50
C LEU A 27 -16.00 17.54 30.23
N GLN A 28 -17.02 17.55 31.10
CA GLN A 28 -18.08 18.56 31.05
C GLN A 28 -17.55 19.96 31.36
N GLN A 29 -16.70 20.09 32.36
CA GLN A 29 -16.03 21.36 32.69
C GLN A 29 -15.10 21.80 31.55
N PHE A 30 -14.36 20.87 30.97
CA PHE A 30 -13.52 21.14 29.79
C PHE A 30 -14.33 21.70 28.63
N VAL A 31 -15.44 21.06 28.27
CA VAL A 31 -16.27 21.46 27.13
C VAL A 31 -17.03 22.76 27.39
N GLN A 32 -17.60 22.93 28.60
CA GLN A 32 -18.48 24.06 28.88
C GLN A 32 -17.74 25.30 29.43
N ARG A 33 -16.67 25.09 30.19
CA ARG A 33 -15.95 26.16 30.90
C ARG A 33 -14.52 26.38 30.40
N GLY A 34 -14.04 25.53 29.48
CA GLY A 34 -12.65 25.58 29.03
C GLY A 34 -11.62 25.27 30.13
N THR A 35 -12.01 24.50 31.14
CA THR A 35 -11.14 24.16 32.28
C THR A 35 -11.02 22.65 32.42
N PRO A 36 -9.79 22.11 32.32
CA PRO A 36 -8.51 22.76 32.03
C PRO A 36 -8.46 23.36 30.63
N ARG A 37 -7.60 24.32 30.38
CA ARG A 37 -7.43 24.92 29.02
C ARG A 37 -7.01 23.90 27.96
N ARG A 38 -6.30 22.85 28.35
CA ARG A 38 -5.87 21.73 27.50
C ARG A 38 -6.03 20.43 28.27
N LEU A 39 -6.44 19.40 27.60
CA LEU A 39 -6.43 18.05 28.16
C LEU A 39 -4.99 17.59 28.40
N ALA A 40 -4.76 16.84 29.46
CA ALA A 40 -3.49 16.16 29.67
C ALA A 40 -3.19 15.23 28.47
N GLU A 41 -1.92 15.04 28.13
CA GLU A 41 -1.52 14.23 27.00
C GLU A 41 -2.07 12.80 27.07
N SER A 42 -1.98 12.18 28.26
CA SER A 42 -2.52 10.83 28.48
C SER A 42 -4.03 10.75 28.26
N ASP A 43 -4.78 11.77 28.74
CA ASP A 43 -6.22 11.81 28.59
C ASP A 43 -6.61 12.00 27.12
N ARG A 44 -5.88 12.86 26.41
CA ARG A 44 -6.09 13.15 25.01
C ARG A 44 -5.82 11.93 24.12
N ARG A 45 -4.71 11.19 24.37
CA ARG A 45 -4.39 9.95 23.66
C ARG A 45 -5.49 8.90 23.83
N LEU A 46 -5.88 8.64 25.08
CA LEU A 46 -6.95 7.67 25.35
C LEU A 46 -8.27 8.04 24.68
N LEU A 47 -8.61 9.34 24.63
CA LEU A 47 -9.80 9.78 23.91
C LEU A 47 -9.64 9.65 22.39
N ALA A 48 -8.49 9.98 21.84
CA ALA A 48 -8.19 9.84 20.42
C ALA A 48 -8.29 8.38 19.98
N ASP A 49 -7.68 7.48 20.74
CA ASP A 49 -7.77 6.02 20.51
C ASP A 49 -9.21 5.50 20.60
N HIS A 50 -9.95 5.93 21.63
CA HIS A 50 -11.34 5.53 21.83
C HIS A 50 -12.24 5.95 20.67
N PHE A 51 -12.03 7.14 20.13
CA PHE A 51 -12.80 7.67 19.00
C PHE A 51 -12.23 7.29 17.64
N GLY A 52 -11.01 6.75 17.56
CA GLY A 52 -10.32 6.44 16.31
C GLY A 52 -9.99 7.70 15.52
N VAL A 53 -9.60 8.79 16.20
CA VAL A 53 -9.31 10.08 15.59
C VAL A 53 -7.89 10.55 15.93
N ASP A 54 -7.36 11.46 15.13
CA ASP A 54 -6.08 12.09 15.42
C ASP A 54 -6.16 13.00 16.68
N GLU A 55 -5.11 12.99 17.51
CA GLU A 55 -5.03 13.80 18.73
C GLU A 55 -5.15 15.30 18.48
N SER A 56 -4.78 15.77 17.29
CA SER A 56 -4.88 17.20 16.92
C SER A 56 -6.32 17.70 16.96
N LEU A 57 -7.29 16.83 16.71
CA LEU A 57 -8.72 17.16 16.82
C LEU A 57 -9.15 17.43 18.27
N LEU A 58 -8.36 16.97 19.22
CA LEU A 58 -8.57 17.18 20.67
C LEU A 58 -7.59 18.19 21.27
N GLY A 59 -6.93 18.98 20.41
CA GLY A 59 -5.98 20.03 20.80
C GLY A 59 -4.56 19.50 21.08
N GLY A 60 -4.23 18.32 20.54
CA GLY A 60 -2.89 17.78 20.51
C GLY A 60 -2.00 18.43 19.44
N PRO A 61 -0.70 18.10 19.42
CA PRO A 61 0.14 18.45 18.30
C PRO A 61 -0.38 17.72 17.05
N PRO A 62 -0.21 18.30 15.85
CA PRO A 62 -0.54 17.58 14.63
C PRO A 62 0.28 16.29 14.56
N ALA A 63 -0.34 15.22 14.07
CA ALA A 63 0.42 14.01 13.78
C ALA A 63 1.61 14.36 12.88
N PRO A 64 2.79 13.80 13.13
CA PRO A 64 3.91 14.00 12.22
C PRO A 64 3.47 13.58 10.82
N ALA A 65 3.74 14.43 9.83
CA ALA A 65 3.46 14.10 8.44
C ALA A 65 4.10 12.73 8.12
N PRO A 66 3.42 11.84 7.41
CA PRO A 66 3.99 10.55 7.07
C PRO A 66 5.32 10.77 6.33
N ALA A 67 6.37 10.07 6.75
CA ALA A 67 7.62 10.09 6.04
C ALA A 67 7.38 9.58 4.61
N LEU A 68 7.72 10.40 3.62
CA LEU A 68 7.58 10.08 2.21
C LEU A 68 8.91 9.58 1.66
N VAL A 69 8.84 8.56 0.85
CA VAL A 69 9.96 8.01 0.07
C VAL A 69 9.63 8.20 -1.40
N GLN A 70 10.60 8.59 -2.19
CA GLN A 70 10.44 8.68 -3.64
C GLN A 70 10.56 7.29 -4.26
N VAL A 71 9.48 6.78 -4.83
CA VAL A 71 9.42 5.47 -5.49
C VAL A 71 9.47 5.70 -7.01
N PRO A 72 10.41 5.05 -7.74
CA PRO A 72 10.47 5.15 -9.18
C PRO A 72 9.21 4.58 -9.83
N TYR A 73 8.68 5.31 -10.78
CA TYR A 73 7.59 4.88 -11.65
C TYR A 73 8.18 4.53 -13.01
N LEU A 74 8.07 3.28 -13.38
CA LEU A 74 8.72 2.73 -14.57
C LEU A 74 7.70 2.48 -15.67
N SER A 75 8.06 2.76 -16.92
CA SER A 75 7.28 2.34 -18.06
C SER A 75 7.60 0.87 -18.37
N VAL A 76 6.57 0.03 -18.37
CA VAL A 76 6.64 -1.31 -18.95
C VAL A 76 6.20 -1.16 -20.40
N ARG A 77 7.11 -0.78 -21.30
CA ARG A 77 6.85 -0.89 -22.74
C ARG A 77 7.26 -2.29 -23.17
N ALA A 78 6.27 -3.12 -23.48
CA ALA A 78 6.47 -4.25 -24.32
C ALA A 78 7.00 -3.72 -25.66
N SER A 79 8.23 -4.08 -26.03
CA SER A 79 8.78 -3.78 -27.36
C SER A 79 8.08 -4.66 -28.39
N ALA A 80 6.92 -4.24 -28.85
CA ALA A 80 6.33 -4.77 -30.07
C ALA A 80 6.96 -4.00 -31.25
N GLY A 81 8.02 -4.54 -31.84
CA GLY A 81 8.48 -4.12 -33.18
C GLY A 81 9.90 -3.61 -33.28
N GLN A 82 10.68 -4.38 -34.00
CA GLN A 82 11.89 -4.04 -34.76
C GLN A 82 12.97 -3.13 -34.10
N GLY A 83 14.01 -3.79 -33.56
CA GLY A 83 15.38 -3.37 -33.80
C GLY A 83 15.82 -2.08 -33.13
N LEU A 84 15.77 -2.03 -31.82
CA LEU A 84 16.74 -1.32 -30.98
C LEU A 84 16.70 -2.05 -29.62
N ALA A 85 17.83 -2.55 -29.17
CA ALA A 85 18.00 -3.08 -27.85
C ALA A 85 17.64 -2.00 -26.84
N ALA A 86 16.39 -1.94 -26.42
CA ALA A 86 15.98 -1.13 -25.30
C ALA A 86 16.29 -1.95 -24.06
N GLU A 87 17.48 -1.79 -23.56
CA GLU A 87 17.77 -1.99 -22.17
C GLU A 87 16.79 -1.11 -21.38
N GLY A 88 15.84 -1.75 -20.71
CA GLY A 88 15.42 -1.09 -19.54
C GLY A 88 14.03 -0.52 -19.51
N GLU A 89 13.51 -0.74 -18.36
CA GLU A 89 12.47 0.04 -17.74
C GLU A 89 12.90 1.52 -17.77
N ALA A 90 12.23 2.34 -18.58
CA ALA A 90 12.52 3.77 -18.58
C ALA A 90 11.86 4.40 -17.34
N LEU A 91 12.66 5.08 -16.53
CA LEU A 91 12.14 5.90 -15.45
C LEU A 91 11.28 7.02 -16.06
N ILE A 92 9.98 6.99 -15.79
CA ILE A 92 9.06 8.06 -16.22
C ILE A 92 9.13 9.23 -15.24
N ARG A 93 9.03 8.93 -13.96
CA ARG A 93 9.03 9.90 -12.85
C ARG A 93 9.29 9.18 -11.54
N THR A 94 9.47 9.94 -10.47
CA THR A 94 9.35 9.42 -9.11
C THR A 94 8.04 9.89 -8.50
N GLU A 95 7.45 9.06 -7.63
CA GLU A 95 6.23 9.42 -6.90
C GLU A 95 6.45 9.32 -5.39
N PRO A 96 5.95 10.31 -4.62
CA PRO A 96 6.00 10.24 -3.17
C PRO A 96 5.09 9.12 -2.67
N PHE A 97 5.65 8.20 -1.90
CA PHE A 97 4.94 7.08 -1.30
C PHE A 97 5.16 7.06 0.22
N ALA A 98 4.11 6.76 0.98
CA ALA A 98 4.22 6.74 2.43
C ALA A 98 5.13 5.59 2.89
N ALA A 99 6.20 5.90 3.62
CA ALA A 99 7.19 4.93 4.06
C ALA A 99 6.61 3.79 4.92
N HIS A 100 5.53 4.07 5.67
CA HIS A 100 4.87 3.03 6.46
C HIS A 100 4.19 1.97 5.58
N LEU A 101 3.57 2.36 4.46
CA LEU A 101 2.96 1.43 3.52
C LEU A 101 3.99 0.50 2.86
N LEU A 102 5.18 1.02 2.53
CA LEU A 102 6.29 0.18 2.04
C LEU A 102 6.69 -0.86 3.09
N ARG A 103 6.83 -0.44 4.34
CA ARG A 103 7.19 -1.34 5.45
C ARG A 103 6.12 -2.41 5.70
N GLU A 104 4.83 -2.03 5.69
CA GLU A 104 3.71 -2.97 5.84
C GLU A 104 3.68 -3.99 4.69
N ALA A 105 4.00 -3.55 3.47
CA ALA A 105 4.16 -4.44 2.31
C ALA A 105 5.44 -5.29 2.36
N GLY A 106 6.33 -5.06 3.34
CA GLY A 106 7.62 -5.75 3.47
C GLY A 106 8.62 -5.35 2.39
N ILE A 107 8.57 -4.11 1.91
CA ILE A 107 9.44 -3.57 0.86
C ILE A 107 10.47 -2.64 1.49
N ALA A 108 11.75 -2.87 1.24
CA ALA A 108 12.78 -1.90 1.56
C ALA A 108 12.62 -0.67 0.65
N PRO A 109 12.78 0.56 1.16
CA PRO A 109 12.54 1.77 0.38
C PRO A 109 13.31 1.85 -0.95
N ALA A 110 14.50 1.27 -1.01
CA ALA A 110 15.33 1.24 -2.22
C ALA A 110 14.86 0.22 -3.26
N ASP A 111 14.03 -0.74 -2.88
CA ASP A 111 13.60 -1.86 -3.72
C ASP A 111 12.19 -1.68 -4.29
N GLY A 112 11.47 -0.66 -3.83
CA GLY A 112 10.11 -0.37 -4.31
C GLY A 112 10.12 0.26 -5.69
N SER A 113 9.27 -0.23 -6.59
CA SER A 113 9.00 0.38 -7.90
C SER A 113 7.51 0.34 -8.23
N LEU A 114 7.02 1.33 -8.94
CA LEU A 114 5.66 1.39 -9.46
C LEU A 114 5.66 1.11 -10.96
N ILE A 115 4.72 0.30 -11.40
CA ILE A 115 4.44 0.04 -12.83
C ILE A 115 2.94 0.12 -13.08
N THR A 116 2.55 0.34 -14.33
CA THR A 116 1.15 0.20 -14.76
C THR A 116 0.96 -1.14 -15.46
N ALA A 117 -0.07 -1.87 -15.06
CA ALA A 117 -0.48 -3.09 -15.74
C ALA A 117 -1.10 -2.76 -17.10
N SER A 118 -0.73 -3.54 -18.12
CA SER A 118 -1.29 -3.43 -19.46
C SER A 118 -1.85 -4.77 -19.90
N GLY A 119 -2.99 -4.76 -20.57
CA GLY A 119 -3.67 -5.95 -21.02
C GLY A 119 -4.63 -6.54 -19.99
N ASP A 120 -5.13 -7.72 -20.27
CA ASP A 120 -6.21 -8.38 -19.52
C ASP A 120 -5.85 -9.77 -19.01
N SER A 121 -4.61 -10.23 -19.24
CA SER A 121 -4.18 -11.59 -18.92
C SER A 121 -4.24 -11.92 -17.41
N MET A 122 -4.25 -10.92 -16.54
CA MET A 122 -4.34 -11.10 -15.10
C MET A 122 -5.72 -10.74 -14.51
N GLN A 123 -6.72 -10.53 -15.37
CA GLN A 123 -8.10 -10.34 -14.91
C GLN A 123 -8.66 -11.62 -14.29
N PRO A 124 -9.52 -11.51 -13.27
CA PRO A 124 -10.05 -10.26 -12.67
C PRO A 124 -9.15 -9.65 -11.60
N THR A 125 -8.04 -10.29 -11.23
CA THR A 125 -7.17 -9.85 -10.12
C THR A 125 -6.54 -8.49 -10.42
N ILE A 126 -5.94 -8.34 -11.61
CA ILE A 126 -5.31 -7.11 -12.08
C ILE A 126 -6.01 -6.68 -13.35
N LEU A 127 -6.50 -5.44 -13.39
CA LEU A 127 -7.13 -4.85 -14.57
C LEU A 127 -6.13 -4.00 -15.35
N ASN A 128 -6.45 -3.77 -16.62
CA ASN A 128 -5.70 -2.84 -17.43
C ASN A 128 -5.73 -1.43 -16.81
N GLY A 129 -4.56 -0.81 -16.65
CA GLY A 129 -4.44 0.50 -16.02
C GLY A 129 -4.19 0.46 -14.50
N ASP A 130 -4.30 -0.68 -13.84
CA ASP A 130 -3.94 -0.79 -12.42
C ASP A 130 -2.47 -0.43 -12.19
N ARG A 131 -2.20 0.20 -11.07
CA ARG A 131 -0.84 0.50 -10.64
C ARG A 131 -0.39 -0.57 -9.66
N LEU A 132 0.77 -1.12 -9.91
CA LEU A 132 1.36 -2.20 -9.12
C LEU A 132 2.60 -1.68 -8.39
N LEU A 133 2.65 -1.87 -7.08
CA LEU A 133 3.85 -1.67 -6.30
C LEU A 133 4.62 -3.00 -6.27
N VAL A 134 5.82 -2.98 -6.82
CA VAL A 134 6.69 -4.13 -7.01
C VAL A 134 7.89 -4.03 -6.09
N ASP A 135 8.19 -5.13 -5.41
CA ASP A 135 9.41 -5.33 -4.65
C ASP A 135 10.48 -5.90 -5.57
N CYS A 136 11.37 -5.06 -6.07
CA CYS A 136 12.47 -5.44 -6.97
C CYS A 136 13.65 -6.11 -6.24
N GLY A 137 13.66 -6.12 -4.90
CA GLY A 137 14.59 -6.92 -4.10
C GLY A 137 14.17 -8.40 -4.04
N ALA A 138 12.88 -8.71 -4.17
CA ALA A 138 12.32 -10.06 -4.09
C ALA A 138 12.30 -10.74 -5.47
N ARG A 139 13.47 -11.18 -5.94
CA ARG A 139 13.68 -11.78 -7.27
C ARG A 139 13.66 -13.31 -7.29
N THR A 140 13.42 -13.94 -6.15
CA THR A 140 13.28 -15.40 -6.09
C THR A 140 11.89 -15.85 -6.51
N VAL A 141 11.80 -16.95 -7.25
CA VAL A 141 10.50 -17.53 -7.62
C VAL A 141 9.75 -17.98 -6.39
N ARG A 142 8.52 -17.51 -6.24
CA ARG A 142 7.58 -17.92 -5.18
C ARG A 142 6.35 -18.51 -5.82
N ASN A 143 6.08 -19.79 -5.53
CA ASN A 143 4.92 -20.48 -6.10
C ASN A 143 3.60 -19.76 -5.76
N GLY A 144 2.79 -19.52 -6.79
CA GLY A 144 1.50 -18.85 -6.68
C GLY A 144 1.57 -17.33 -6.50
N ALA A 145 2.75 -16.76 -6.28
CA ALA A 145 2.89 -15.30 -6.18
C ALA A 145 2.79 -14.63 -7.55
N ILE A 146 2.22 -13.42 -7.55
CA ILE A 146 2.21 -12.57 -8.75
C ILE A 146 3.57 -11.89 -8.85
N GLN A 147 4.28 -12.15 -9.91
CA GLN A 147 5.63 -11.65 -10.13
C GLN A 147 5.75 -10.97 -11.48
N VAL A 148 6.62 -9.97 -11.54
CA VAL A 148 7.03 -9.35 -12.81
C VAL A 148 8.21 -10.14 -13.35
N VAL A 149 8.10 -10.60 -14.56
CA VAL A 149 9.13 -11.41 -15.23
C VAL A 149 9.54 -10.79 -16.55
N ARG A 150 10.79 -11.00 -16.92
CA ARG A 150 11.34 -10.66 -18.23
C ARG A 150 11.68 -11.92 -18.99
N ARG A 151 11.24 -11.98 -20.25
CA ARG A 151 11.56 -13.03 -21.20
C ARG A 151 11.81 -12.42 -22.57
N GLY A 152 12.98 -12.67 -23.16
CA GLY A 152 13.32 -12.17 -24.50
C GLY A 152 13.22 -10.64 -24.66
N GLY A 153 13.37 -9.89 -23.56
CA GLY A 153 13.21 -8.41 -23.56
C GLY A 153 11.82 -7.94 -23.13
N ASP A 154 10.79 -8.78 -23.21
CA ASP A 154 9.42 -8.41 -22.84
C ASP A 154 9.17 -8.61 -21.34
N LEU A 155 8.49 -7.62 -20.74
CA LEU A 155 8.01 -7.72 -19.36
C LEU A 155 6.57 -8.19 -19.32
N SER A 156 6.28 -9.10 -18.40
CA SER A 156 4.91 -9.55 -18.13
C SER A 156 4.68 -9.77 -16.66
N VAL A 157 3.42 -9.69 -16.25
CA VAL A 157 2.96 -10.00 -14.89
C VAL A 157 2.24 -11.33 -14.94
N LYS A 158 2.70 -12.30 -14.14
CA LYS A 158 2.15 -13.67 -14.10
C LYS A 158 2.24 -14.24 -12.69
N ARG A 159 1.43 -15.26 -12.41
CA ARG A 159 1.72 -16.16 -11.28
C ARG A 159 2.77 -17.15 -11.72
N LEU A 160 3.76 -17.36 -10.86
CA LEU A 160 4.82 -18.31 -11.14
C LEU A 160 4.62 -19.58 -10.32
N GLU A 161 4.81 -20.72 -10.99
CA GLU A 161 4.84 -22.03 -10.36
C GLU A 161 6.09 -22.77 -10.83
N ARG A 162 6.81 -23.39 -9.90
CA ARG A 162 7.96 -24.24 -10.24
C ARG A 162 7.47 -25.59 -10.75
N ASP A 163 8.05 -26.03 -11.85
CA ASP A 163 7.80 -27.33 -12.45
C ASP A 163 9.17 -27.95 -12.86
N GLY A 164 9.84 -28.56 -11.89
CA GLY A 164 11.19 -29.08 -12.07
C GLY A 164 12.20 -27.99 -12.46
N VAL A 165 12.77 -28.11 -13.66
CA VAL A 165 13.73 -27.15 -14.23
C VAL A 165 13.08 -26.03 -15.04
N ALA A 166 11.74 -26.04 -15.08
CA ALA A 166 10.93 -25.07 -15.79
C ALA A 166 10.09 -24.22 -14.82
N LEU A 167 9.54 -23.14 -15.34
CA LEU A 167 8.53 -22.31 -14.70
C LEU A 167 7.24 -22.37 -15.51
N ARG A 168 6.15 -22.57 -14.82
CA ARG A 168 4.82 -22.39 -15.38
C ARG A 168 4.39 -20.95 -15.13
N LEU A 169 4.17 -20.22 -16.21
CA LEU A 169 3.63 -18.85 -16.20
C LEU A 169 2.11 -18.95 -16.30
N VAL A 170 1.44 -18.63 -15.22
CA VAL A 170 -0.03 -18.73 -15.10
C VAL A 170 -0.64 -17.35 -15.15
N SER A 171 -1.63 -17.19 -16.02
CA SER A 171 -2.50 -16.02 -16.10
C SER A 171 -3.72 -16.24 -15.23
N ASP A 172 -4.21 -15.20 -14.54
CA ASP A 172 -5.47 -15.31 -13.77
C ASP A 172 -6.70 -15.32 -14.70
N ASN A 173 -6.56 -14.82 -15.92
CA ASN A 173 -7.59 -14.90 -16.95
C ASN A 173 -7.52 -16.25 -17.67
N ALA A 174 -8.57 -17.05 -17.53
CA ALA A 174 -8.67 -18.39 -18.12
C ALA A 174 -8.59 -18.42 -19.65
N ALA A 175 -8.79 -17.29 -20.33
CA ALA A 175 -8.58 -17.19 -21.80
C ALA A 175 -7.10 -17.35 -22.21
N TYR A 176 -6.18 -17.25 -21.24
CA TYR A 176 -4.74 -17.37 -21.46
C TYR A 176 -4.23 -18.66 -20.82
N PRO A 177 -3.97 -19.72 -21.61
CA PRO A 177 -3.47 -20.98 -21.09
C PRO A 177 -2.10 -20.80 -20.43
N PRO A 178 -1.76 -21.59 -19.41
CA PRO A 178 -0.44 -21.58 -18.79
C PRO A 178 0.65 -21.91 -19.79
N VAL A 179 1.79 -21.23 -19.69
CA VAL A 179 2.95 -21.43 -20.55
C VAL A 179 4.09 -22.00 -19.72
N LEU A 180 4.62 -23.14 -20.13
CA LEU A 180 5.81 -23.75 -19.56
C LEU A 180 7.06 -23.19 -20.23
N VAL A 181 7.99 -22.67 -19.46
CA VAL A 181 9.21 -22.03 -19.97
C VAL A 181 10.42 -22.52 -19.18
N PRO A 182 11.55 -22.82 -19.81
CA PRO A 182 12.80 -23.12 -19.12
C PRO A 182 13.17 -21.98 -18.16
N MET A 183 13.55 -22.30 -16.92
CA MET A 183 13.90 -21.31 -15.92
C MET A 183 15.03 -20.37 -16.38
N ALA A 184 15.94 -20.88 -17.21
CA ALA A 184 17.05 -20.11 -17.77
C ALA A 184 16.62 -18.98 -18.73
N GLU A 185 15.40 -19.05 -19.30
CA GLU A 185 14.87 -18.02 -20.20
C GLU A 185 14.10 -16.90 -19.48
N ILE A 186 13.93 -17.01 -18.16
CA ILE A 186 13.12 -16.10 -17.37
C ILE A 186 14.00 -15.39 -16.34
N ALA A 187 13.93 -14.05 -16.32
CA ALA A 187 14.44 -13.26 -15.22
C ALA A 187 13.27 -12.72 -14.39
N VAL A 188 13.24 -13.04 -13.09
CA VAL A 188 12.30 -12.43 -12.15
C VAL A 188 12.80 -11.02 -11.82
N VAL A 189 12.01 -10.03 -12.17
CA VAL A 189 12.29 -8.60 -11.92
C VAL A 189 11.89 -8.23 -10.51
N GLY A 190 10.76 -8.75 -10.03
CA GLY A 190 10.29 -8.48 -8.68
C GLY A 190 8.94 -9.15 -8.39
N THR A 191 8.49 -8.99 -7.16
CA THR A 191 7.23 -9.52 -6.66
C THR A 191 6.22 -8.39 -6.47
N VAL A 192 5.01 -8.53 -7.01
CA VAL A 192 3.90 -7.57 -6.79
C VAL A 192 3.43 -7.68 -5.34
N LYS A 193 3.40 -6.56 -4.63
CA LYS A 193 3.03 -6.50 -3.22
C LYS A 193 1.72 -5.76 -2.97
N LEU A 194 1.46 -4.70 -3.72
CA LEU A 194 0.23 -3.93 -3.61
C LEU A 194 -0.33 -3.64 -5.00
N LEU A 195 -1.64 -3.57 -5.06
CA LEU A 195 -2.40 -3.13 -6.21
C LEU A 195 -3.14 -1.85 -5.83
N LEU A 196 -2.97 -0.82 -6.65
CA LEU A 196 -3.61 0.47 -6.48
C LEU A 196 -4.57 0.69 -7.65
N ARG A 197 -5.85 0.76 -7.33
CA ARG A 197 -6.93 0.98 -8.30
C ARG A 197 -7.80 2.14 -7.87
N THR A 198 -8.09 3.05 -8.78
CA THR A 198 -9.13 4.05 -8.58
C THR A 198 -10.45 3.41 -8.99
N PRO A 199 -11.45 3.36 -8.10
CA PRO A 199 -12.79 2.90 -8.51
C PRO A 199 -13.33 3.78 -9.63
N ALA A 200 -14.02 3.17 -10.58
CA ALA A 200 -14.73 3.87 -11.64
C ALA A 200 -16.01 4.51 -11.13
#